data_42f4c5dff3f869554f06c744ebd39f80
#
_entry.id   42f4c5dff3f869554f06c744ebd39f80
#
_cell.length_a   1.000
_cell.length_b   1.000
_cell.length_c   1.000
_cell.angle_alpha   90.00
_cell.angle_beta   90.00
_cell.angle_gamma   90.00
#
_symmetry.space_group_name_H-M   'P 1'
#
loop_
_entity.id
_entity.type
_entity.pdbx_description
1 polymer ?
#
loop_
_entity_poly.entity_id
_entity_poly.type
_entity_poly.pdbx_seq_one_letter_code
_entity_poly.pdbx_strand_id
1 'polypeptide(L)'
;MKKNKKILITGGAGFVGTNLIKLLLKKTQYEILSLDNYTSGKKSNHIRNSRVKYIKGSTTDILKLIKYPKQIKSIFHFGEFARIYQSFLRMNDCIYSNSIGTNAVFNFCLKHKIKLIYSATSASLGNKGQDKNLSPYSFTKAKNLELLENLKKWFNFKYEIIYFYNVYGPNQISTGPMSTVIGIFEYQFINRKPLTIVKPGTQTRRFTHIDDTVEVCYNAWKNNLCRHYSITSKKSYSIIEVAKMFNTKIKYLNKRPGERYVSALTKMNLSNKIYKHYGKISLRNYISEFINNNT
;
A
#
# COMPACT_ATOMS: atom_id res chain seq x y z
N MET A 1 -35.92 5.22 7.42
CA MET A 1 -34.98 4.83 6.36
C MET A 1 -33.67 4.37 6.98
N LYS A 2 -33.22 3.12 6.81
CA LYS A 2 -31.89 2.67 7.23
C LYS A 2 -30.86 3.49 6.43
N LYS A 3 -30.13 4.41 7.10
CA LYS A 3 -29.09 5.19 6.44
C LYS A 3 -28.05 4.22 5.89
N ASN A 4 -27.80 4.25 4.58
CA ASN A 4 -26.82 3.39 3.92
C ASN A 4 -25.46 3.55 4.60
N LYS A 5 -24.91 2.43 5.06
CA LYS A 5 -23.55 2.41 5.64
C LYS A 5 -22.52 2.59 4.52
N LYS A 6 -21.45 3.33 4.83
CA LYS A 6 -20.38 3.70 3.89
C LYS A 6 -19.05 3.07 4.31
N ILE A 7 -18.19 2.83 3.35
CA ILE A 7 -16.79 2.48 3.58
C ILE A 7 -15.96 3.72 3.23
N LEU A 8 -15.08 4.13 4.13
CA LEU A 8 -14.12 5.20 3.87
C LEU A 8 -12.77 4.60 3.48
N ILE A 9 -12.18 5.11 2.39
CA ILE A 9 -10.83 4.74 1.94
C ILE A 9 -10.00 6.02 1.91
N THR A 10 -8.98 6.12 2.74
CA THR A 10 -7.97 7.17 2.62
C THR A 10 -6.93 6.75 1.59
N GLY A 11 -6.47 7.67 0.75
CA GLY A 11 -5.63 7.33 -0.41
C GLY A 11 -6.41 6.62 -1.53
N GLY A 12 -7.72 6.87 -1.65
CA GLY A 12 -8.58 6.16 -2.58
C GLY A 12 -8.39 6.53 -4.06
N ALA A 13 -7.73 7.66 -4.36
CA ALA A 13 -7.32 8.02 -5.72
C ALA A 13 -5.90 7.54 -6.06
N GLY A 14 -5.23 6.84 -5.13
CA GLY A 14 -3.93 6.22 -5.33
C GLY A 14 -4.03 4.82 -5.94
N PHE A 15 -2.88 4.18 -6.14
CA PHE A 15 -2.75 2.87 -6.79
C PHE A 15 -3.60 1.78 -6.10
N VAL A 16 -3.34 1.52 -4.81
CA VAL A 16 -4.04 0.45 -4.08
C VAL A 16 -5.50 0.82 -3.82
N GLY A 17 -5.76 2.09 -3.44
CA GLY A 17 -7.10 2.56 -3.14
C GLY A 17 -8.08 2.45 -4.31
N THR A 18 -7.64 2.82 -5.51
CA THR A 18 -8.45 2.72 -6.75
C THR A 18 -8.83 1.27 -7.03
N ASN A 19 -7.88 0.34 -6.94
CA ASN A 19 -8.16 -1.08 -7.21
C ASN A 19 -9.05 -1.70 -6.11
N LEU A 20 -8.90 -1.29 -4.85
CA LEU A 20 -9.82 -1.71 -3.79
C LEU A 20 -11.24 -1.17 -4.02
N ILE A 21 -11.39 0.08 -4.48
CA ILE A 21 -12.71 0.64 -4.84
C ILE A 21 -13.38 -0.22 -5.91
N LYS A 22 -12.65 -0.58 -6.99
CA LYS A 22 -13.16 -1.47 -8.04
C LYS A 22 -13.68 -2.80 -7.46
N LEU A 23 -12.89 -3.42 -6.59
CA LEU A 23 -13.26 -4.69 -5.96
C LEU A 23 -14.49 -4.55 -5.07
N LEU A 24 -14.55 -3.52 -4.22
CA LEU A 24 -15.67 -3.28 -3.32
C LEU A 24 -16.98 -3.00 -4.07
N LEU A 25 -16.92 -2.25 -5.16
CA LEU A 25 -18.08 -2.02 -6.04
C LEU A 25 -18.62 -3.32 -6.64
N LYS A 26 -17.74 -4.25 -7.00
CA LYS A 26 -18.10 -5.57 -7.55
C LYS A 26 -18.67 -6.50 -6.46
N LYS A 27 -18.09 -6.49 -5.24
CA LYS A 27 -18.39 -7.48 -4.19
C LYS A 27 -19.39 -7.00 -3.13
N THR A 28 -19.76 -5.72 -3.13
CA THR A 28 -20.61 -5.13 -2.09
C THR A 28 -21.59 -4.10 -2.65
N GLN A 29 -22.60 -3.75 -1.84
CA GLN A 29 -23.54 -2.67 -2.14
C GLN A 29 -23.26 -1.39 -1.32
N TYR A 30 -22.13 -1.29 -0.65
CA TYR A 30 -21.79 -0.12 0.15
C TYR A 30 -21.50 1.11 -0.73
N GLU A 31 -21.88 2.28 -0.23
CA GLU A 31 -21.33 3.54 -0.74
C GLU A 31 -19.88 3.69 -0.26
N ILE A 32 -19.04 4.29 -1.09
CA ILE A 32 -17.61 4.45 -0.85
C ILE A 32 -17.27 5.93 -0.81
N LEU A 33 -16.61 6.35 0.26
CA LEU A 33 -15.99 7.66 0.36
C LEU A 33 -14.48 7.49 0.16
N SER A 34 -13.91 8.25 -0.76
CA SER A 34 -12.46 8.33 -0.99
C SER A 34 -11.95 9.66 -0.46
N LEU A 35 -11.10 9.65 0.57
CA LEU A 35 -10.39 10.83 1.05
C LEU A 35 -8.96 10.78 0.54
N ASP A 36 -8.55 11.76 -0.27
CA ASP A 36 -7.22 11.80 -0.88
C ASP A 36 -6.74 13.25 -1.01
N ASN A 37 -5.47 13.51 -0.70
CA ASN A 37 -4.86 14.83 -0.85
C ASN A 37 -4.18 15.02 -2.22
N TYR A 38 -4.19 13.97 -3.05
CA TYR A 38 -3.59 13.92 -4.39
C TYR A 38 -2.06 14.15 -4.44
N THR A 39 -1.36 13.90 -3.35
CA THR A 39 0.12 13.94 -3.35
C THR A 39 0.71 12.87 -4.29
N SER A 40 0.09 11.70 -4.37
CA SER A 40 0.44 10.62 -5.29
C SER A 40 -0.77 10.05 -6.05
N GLY A 41 -1.97 10.27 -5.54
CA GLY A 41 -3.22 9.95 -6.20
C GLY A 41 -3.47 10.86 -7.42
N LYS A 42 -4.29 10.41 -8.35
CA LYS A 42 -4.61 11.15 -9.58
C LYS A 42 -6.12 11.19 -9.81
N LYS A 43 -6.65 12.31 -10.33
CA LYS A 43 -8.06 12.41 -10.74
C LYS A 43 -8.41 11.43 -11.88
N SER A 44 -7.44 11.08 -12.72
CA SER A 44 -7.61 10.06 -13.77
C SER A 44 -7.91 8.66 -13.23
N ASN A 45 -7.61 8.40 -11.95
CA ASN A 45 -7.95 7.16 -11.27
C ASN A 45 -9.39 7.14 -10.73
N HIS A 46 -10.16 8.21 -10.86
CA HIS A 46 -11.53 8.25 -10.37
C HIS A 46 -12.41 7.26 -11.12
N ILE A 47 -13.17 6.48 -10.38
CA ILE A 47 -14.18 5.57 -10.91
C ILE A 47 -15.51 6.32 -10.98
N ARG A 48 -16.05 6.46 -12.17
CA ARG A 48 -17.38 7.06 -12.40
C ARG A 48 -18.46 6.05 -12.00
N ASN A 49 -18.93 6.16 -10.77
CA ASN A 49 -20.01 5.32 -10.24
C ASN A 49 -20.77 6.11 -9.16
N SER A 50 -22.12 6.04 -9.16
CA SER A 50 -22.98 6.77 -8.22
C SER A 50 -22.71 6.44 -6.76
N ARG A 51 -22.18 5.26 -6.47
CA ARG A 51 -21.80 4.82 -5.12
C ARG A 51 -20.42 5.31 -4.65
N VAL A 52 -19.67 6.06 -5.46
CA VAL A 52 -18.33 6.54 -5.09
C VAL A 52 -18.31 8.05 -5.01
N LYS A 53 -17.91 8.58 -3.87
CA LYS A 53 -17.69 10.02 -3.68
C LYS A 53 -16.24 10.30 -3.32
N TYR A 54 -15.60 11.20 -4.05
CA TYR A 54 -14.23 11.66 -3.80
C TYR A 54 -14.23 12.97 -3.01
N ILE A 55 -13.46 13.00 -1.95
CA ILE A 55 -13.25 14.15 -1.07
C ILE A 55 -11.76 14.50 -1.16
N LYS A 56 -11.45 15.72 -1.62
CA LYS A 56 -10.07 16.24 -1.62
C LYS A 56 -9.74 16.76 -0.23
N GLY A 57 -8.67 16.22 0.38
CA GLY A 57 -8.18 16.70 1.67
C GLY A 57 -7.18 15.77 2.32
N SER A 58 -6.52 16.26 3.36
CA SER A 58 -5.57 15.49 4.16
C SER A 58 -6.28 14.62 5.19
N THR A 59 -5.64 13.50 5.56
CA THR A 59 -6.07 12.68 6.69
C THR A 59 -6.01 13.42 8.03
N THR A 60 -5.17 14.44 8.16
CA THR A 60 -5.12 15.34 9.33
C THR A 60 -6.45 16.06 9.58
N ASP A 61 -7.22 16.31 8.52
CA ASP A 61 -8.50 17.02 8.59
C ASP A 61 -9.71 16.08 8.58
N ILE A 62 -9.52 14.78 8.78
CA ILE A 62 -10.59 13.77 8.68
C ILE A 62 -11.82 14.12 9.52
N LEU A 63 -11.65 14.67 10.72
CA LEU A 63 -12.74 15.09 11.60
C LEU A 63 -13.60 16.20 11.01
N LYS A 64 -12.99 17.12 10.25
CA LYS A 64 -13.69 18.23 9.58
C LYS A 64 -14.35 17.77 8.27
N LEU A 65 -13.69 16.89 7.53
CA LEU A 65 -14.08 16.47 6.18
C LEU A 65 -15.20 15.42 6.19
N ILE A 66 -15.23 14.55 7.19
CA ILE A 66 -16.23 13.48 7.30
C ILE A 66 -17.39 13.93 8.19
N LYS A 67 -18.38 14.59 7.57
CA LYS A 67 -19.53 15.19 8.29
C LYS A 67 -20.44 14.18 9.01
N TYR A 68 -20.52 12.93 8.52
CA TYR A 68 -21.45 11.91 9.07
C TYR A 68 -20.73 10.64 9.49
N PRO A 69 -19.90 10.68 10.54
CA PRO A 69 -19.07 9.55 10.97
C PRO A 69 -19.89 8.31 11.39
N LYS A 70 -21.12 8.49 11.91
CA LYS A 70 -22.03 7.39 12.27
C LYS A 70 -22.45 6.53 11.07
N GLN A 71 -22.32 7.03 9.84
CA GLN A 71 -22.57 6.27 8.61
C GLN A 71 -21.38 5.41 8.20
N ILE A 72 -20.17 5.68 8.71
CA ILE A 72 -18.96 4.94 8.35
C ILE A 72 -18.95 3.61 9.08
N LYS A 73 -18.91 2.51 8.32
CA LYS A 73 -18.80 1.14 8.83
C LYS A 73 -17.36 0.77 9.17
N SER A 74 -16.45 1.15 8.29
CA SER A 74 -15.02 0.83 8.41
C SER A 74 -14.17 1.79 7.56
N ILE A 75 -12.89 1.87 7.91
CA ILE A 75 -11.90 2.67 7.19
C ILE A 75 -10.79 1.76 6.68
N PHE A 76 -10.48 1.83 5.38
CA PHE A 76 -9.24 1.33 4.81
C PHE A 76 -8.25 2.50 4.74
N HIS A 77 -7.17 2.41 5.50
CA HIS A 77 -6.20 3.51 5.60
C HIS A 77 -4.97 3.23 4.74
N PHE A 78 -4.94 3.85 3.55
CA PHE A 78 -3.86 3.78 2.56
C PHE A 78 -3.27 5.17 2.25
N GLY A 79 -3.86 6.23 2.78
CA GLY A 79 -3.44 7.63 2.58
C GLY A 79 -2.21 7.99 3.39
N GLU A 80 -1.08 7.36 3.10
CA GLU A 80 0.21 7.54 3.77
C GLU A 80 1.33 7.71 2.73
N PHE A 81 2.42 8.33 3.15
CA PHE A 81 3.65 8.41 2.37
C PHE A 81 4.27 7.01 2.24
N ALA A 82 4.58 6.53 1.03
CA ALA A 82 4.87 5.12 0.79
C ALA A 82 6.14 4.87 -0.05
N ARG A 83 7.23 5.65 0.16
CA ARG A 83 8.51 5.44 -0.54
C ARG A 83 9.71 5.62 0.38
N ILE A 84 10.59 4.59 0.41
CA ILE A 84 11.77 4.58 1.26
C ILE A 84 12.71 5.73 0.90
N TYR A 85 13.23 5.76 -0.32
CA TYR A 85 14.21 6.77 -0.73
C TYR A 85 13.66 8.19 -0.61
N GLN A 86 12.44 8.41 -1.07
CA GLN A 86 11.80 9.73 -1.01
C GLN A 86 11.57 10.22 0.43
N SER A 87 11.46 9.32 1.40
CA SER A 87 11.28 9.71 2.80
C SER A 87 12.54 10.38 3.41
N PHE A 88 13.72 10.17 2.84
CA PHE A 88 14.92 10.93 3.23
C PHE A 88 14.89 12.35 2.67
N LEU A 89 14.45 12.50 1.42
CA LEU A 89 14.39 13.80 0.74
C LEU A 89 13.21 14.67 1.21
N ARG A 90 12.15 14.03 1.66
CA ARG A 90 10.89 14.65 2.05
C ARG A 90 10.46 14.16 3.43
N MET A 91 11.38 14.23 4.40
CA MET A 91 11.17 13.68 5.73
C MET A 91 9.95 14.30 6.43
N ASN A 92 9.80 15.63 6.36
CA ASN A 92 8.66 16.33 6.96
C ASN A 92 7.31 15.85 6.39
N ASP A 93 7.22 15.66 5.08
CA ASP A 93 6.00 15.15 4.43
C ASP A 93 5.70 13.73 4.89
N CYS A 94 6.76 12.91 5.03
CA CYS A 94 6.62 11.53 5.51
C CYS A 94 6.12 11.51 6.96
N ILE A 95 6.72 12.29 7.86
CA ILE A 95 6.30 12.39 9.26
C ILE A 95 4.88 12.96 9.35
N TYR A 96 4.59 14.04 8.64
CA TYR A 96 3.27 14.66 8.66
C TYR A 96 2.17 13.70 8.19
N SER A 97 2.39 13.00 7.08
CA SER A 97 1.44 12.04 6.55
C SER A 97 1.29 10.80 7.44
N ASN A 98 2.43 10.16 7.79
CA ASN A 98 2.41 8.84 8.40
C ASN A 98 2.25 8.88 9.93
N SER A 99 2.70 9.93 10.60
CA SER A 99 2.53 10.06 12.06
C SER A 99 1.30 10.91 12.38
N ILE A 100 1.25 12.17 11.95
CA ILE A 100 0.17 13.09 12.34
C ILE A 100 -1.14 12.68 11.64
N GLY A 101 -1.10 12.45 10.32
CA GLY A 101 -2.27 12.04 9.54
C GLY A 101 -2.84 10.70 9.98
N THR A 102 -1.97 9.71 10.22
CA THR A 102 -2.39 8.39 10.69
C THR A 102 -2.96 8.46 12.11
N ASN A 103 -2.35 9.23 13.02
CA ASN A 103 -2.90 9.45 14.36
C ASN A 103 -4.30 10.09 14.31
N ALA A 104 -4.52 11.05 13.41
CA ALA A 104 -5.84 11.64 13.22
C ALA A 104 -6.89 10.59 12.78
N VAL A 105 -6.51 9.65 11.91
CA VAL A 105 -7.38 8.54 11.50
C VAL A 105 -7.64 7.60 12.68
N PHE A 106 -6.63 7.25 13.48
CA PHE A 106 -6.80 6.40 14.67
C PHE A 106 -7.76 7.03 15.68
N ASN A 107 -7.57 8.31 16.00
CA ASN A 107 -8.45 9.07 16.90
C ASN A 107 -9.88 9.15 16.36
N PHE A 108 -10.05 9.37 15.06
CA PHE A 108 -11.35 9.35 14.42
C PHE A 108 -12.04 7.98 14.59
N CYS A 109 -11.31 6.88 14.35
CA CYS A 109 -11.82 5.54 14.52
C CYS A 109 -12.20 5.24 15.97
N LEU A 110 -11.36 5.63 16.93
CA LEU A 110 -11.63 5.46 18.38
C LEU A 110 -12.89 6.22 18.80
N LYS A 111 -12.93 7.52 18.50
CA LYS A 111 -14.06 8.41 18.85
C LYS A 111 -15.40 7.90 18.35
N HIS A 112 -15.42 7.31 17.16
CA HIS A 112 -16.65 6.88 16.48
C HIS A 112 -16.86 5.37 16.49
N LYS A 113 -16.01 4.60 17.20
CA LYS A 113 -16.05 3.13 17.28
C LYS A 113 -16.05 2.45 15.90
N ILE A 114 -15.22 2.97 14.98
CA ILE A 114 -15.10 2.50 13.60
C ILE A 114 -13.93 1.52 13.50
N LYS A 115 -14.14 0.38 12.86
CA LYS A 115 -13.07 -0.59 12.58
C LYS A 115 -12.10 -0.05 11.54
N LEU A 116 -10.81 -0.25 11.80
CA LEU A 116 -9.72 0.13 10.91
C LEU A 116 -9.16 -1.09 10.18
N ILE A 117 -8.90 -0.94 8.87
CA ILE A 117 -8.06 -1.83 8.08
C ILE A 117 -6.81 -1.02 7.70
N TYR A 118 -5.66 -1.41 8.29
CA TYR A 118 -4.42 -0.65 8.19
C TYR A 118 -3.44 -1.31 7.23
N SER A 119 -2.87 -0.52 6.32
CA SER A 119 -1.79 -0.96 5.43
C SER A 119 -0.44 -0.85 6.13
N ALA A 120 0.12 -1.97 6.52
CA ALA A 120 1.51 -2.05 6.97
C ALA A 120 2.46 -2.35 5.80
N THR A 121 3.74 -2.34 6.08
CA THR A 121 4.78 -2.59 5.07
C THR A 121 5.68 -3.75 5.46
N SER A 122 6.12 -4.52 4.47
CA SER A 122 7.19 -5.50 4.67
C SER A 122 8.50 -4.88 5.16
N ALA A 123 8.67 -3.56 5.02
CA ALA A 123 9.83 -2.85 5.54
C ALA A 123 9.92 -2.90 7.07
N SER A 124 8.78 -2.87 7.77
CA SER A 124 8.76 -3.00 9.24
C SER A 124 9.07 -4.40 9.74
N LEU A 125 9.10 -5.40 8.86
CA LEU A 125 9.31 -6.81 9.17
C LEU A 125 10.68 -7.34 8.73
N GLY A 126 11.38 -6.60 7.88
CA GLY A 126 12.65 -7.01 7.30
C GLY A 126 13.73 -7.25 8.33
N ASN A 127 14.66 -8.21 8.04
CA ASN A 127 15.81 -8.55 8.88
C ASN A 127 15.41 -8.79 10.34
N LYS A 128 14.40 -9.65 10.58
CA LYS A 128 13.84 -9.95 11.92
C LYS A 128 13.35 -8.70 12.68
N GLY A 129 12.88 -7.68 11.96
CA GLY A 129 12.41 -6.42 12.51
C GLY A 129 13.50 -5.33 12.66
N GLN A 130 14.75 -5.60 12.36
CA GLN A 130 15.83 -4.60 12.44
C GLN A 130 15.71 -3.52 11.36
N ASP A 131 15.13 -3.84 10.20
CA ASP A 131 14.91 -2.90 9.09
C ASP A 131 13.89 -1.80 9.40
N LYS A 132 13.18 -1.88 10.53
CA LYS A 132 12.19 -0.89 10.95
C LYS A 132 12.74 0.53 11.10
N ASN A 133 14.05 0.66 11.36
CA ASN A 133 14.70 1.95 11.58
C ASN A 133 15.56 2.41 10.39
N LEU A 134 15.55 1.71 9.24
CA LEU A 134 16.40 2.03 8.09
C LEU A 134 15.98 3.28 7.31
N SER A 135 14.81 3.84 7.54
CA SER A 135 14.34 5.06 6.86
C SER A 135 13.23 5.73 7.66
N PRO A 136 12.97 7.05 7.45
CA PRO A 136 11.82 7.72 8.05
C PRO A 136 10.50 7.02 7.76
N TYR A 137 10.33 6.50 6.53
CA TYR A 137 9.17 5.70 6.15
C TYR A 137 9.02 4.41 6.98
N SER A 138 10.09 3.61 7.08
CA SER A 138 10.04 2.35 7.85
C SER A 138 9.79 2.61 9.32
N PHE A 139 10.43 3.64 9.87
CA PHE A 139 10.28 4.07 11.25
C PHE A 139 8.83 4.48 11.59
N THR A 140 8.25 5.39 10.80
CA THR A 140 6.88 5.84 11.04
C THR A 140 5.86 4.70 10.94
N LYS A 141 6.03 3.81 9.96
CA LYS A 141 5.17 2.63 9.82
C LYS A 141 5.29 1.66 11.01
N ALA A 142 6.51 1.43 11.50
CA ALA A 142 6.74 0.57 12.66
C ALA A 142 6.12 1.18 13.94
N LYS A 143 6.27 2.50 14.14
CA LYS A 143 5.68 3.19 15.31
C LYS A 143 4.14 3.20 15.26
N ASN A 144 3.54 3.29 14.10
CA ASN A 144 2.08 3.14 13.96
C ASN A 144 1.61 1.73 14.35
N LEU A 145 2.38 0.68 14.07
CA LEU A 145 2.06 -0.68 14.51
C LEU A 145 2.13 -0.81 16.04
N GLU A 146 3.18 -0.29 16.66
CA GLU A 146 3.31 -0.27 18.12
C GLU A 146 2.13 0.49 18.77
N LEU A 147 1.76 1.63 18.21
CA LEU A 147 0.61 2.40 18.68
C LEU A 147 -0.69 1.61 18.55
N LEU A 148 -0.95 0.96 17.42
CA LEU A 148 -2.15 0.14 17.21
C LEU A 148 -2.27 -0.99 18.25
N GLU A 149 -1.16 -1.67 18.57
CA GLU A 149 -1.14 -2.70 19.60
C GLU A 149 -1.48 -2.13 21.00
N ASN A 150 -0.98 -0.94 21.33
CA ASN A 150 -1.30 -0.27 22.57
C ASN A 150 -2.75 0.24 22.60
N LEU A 151 -3.26 0.81 21.50
CA LEU A 151 -4.66 1.22 21.39
C LEU A 151 -5.62 0.04 21.57
N LYS A 152 -5.23 -1.16 21.10
CA LYS A 152 -6.00 -2.37 21.37
C LYS A 152 -6.03 -2.72 22.85
N LYS A 153 -4.89 -2.61 23.55
CA LYS A 153 -4.79 -2.88 24.99
C LYS A 153 -5.57 -1.85 25.83
N TRP A 154 -5.40 -0.57 25.51
CA TRP A 154 -5.98 0.54 26.28
C TRP A 154 -7.47 0.72 26.04
N PHE A 155 -7.93 0.57 24.79
CA PHE A 155 -9.27 0.97 24.35
C PHE A 155 -10.06 -0.15 23.66
N ASN A 156 -9.56 -1.39 23.64
CA ASN A 156 -10.15 -2.51 22.88
C ASN A 156 -10.39 -2.13 21.39
N PHE A 157 -9.45 -1.38 20.81
CA PHE A 157 -9.54 -0.88 19.44
C PHE A 157 -9.56 -2.02 18.43
N LYS A 158 -10.52 -2.00 17.50
CA LYS A 158 -10.69 -3.05 16.49
C LYS A 158 -10.01 -2.68 15.19
N TYR A 159 -9.04 -3.49 14.76
CA TYR A 159 -8.31 -3.29 13.50
C TYR A 159 -7.90 -4.62 12.87
N GLU A 160 -7.66 -4.57 11.55
CA GLU A 160 -6.89 -5.59 10.81
C GLU A 160 -5.60 -4.92 10.29
N ILE A 161 -4.50 -5.66 10.23
CA ILE A 161 -3.24 -5.18 9.66
C ILE A 161 -2.88 -6.02 8.46
N ILE A 162 -2.57 -5.38 7.33
CA ILE A 162 -2.16 -6.08 6.10
C ILE A 162 -0.78 -5.60 5.69
N TYR A 163 0.19 -6.50 5.68
CA TYR A 163 1.56 -6.22 5.26
C TYR A 163 1.70 -6.36 3.75
N PHE A 164 1.98 -5.24 3.07
CA PHE A 164 2.18 -5.19 1.63
C PHE A 164 3.65 -5.45 1.27
N TYR A 165 3.83 -6.18 0.17
CA TYR A 165 5.13 -6.46 -0.44
C TYR A 165 5.12 -5.98 -1.88
N ASN A 166 5.99 -5.05 -2.24
CA ASN A 166 6.24 -4.52 -3.59
C ASN A 166 5.08 -4.75 -4.59
N VAL A 167 3.98 -4.09 -4.34
CA VAL A 167 2.75 -4.25 -5.13
C VAL A 167 2.96 -3.73 -6.55
N TYR A 168 2.48 -4.48 -7.56
CA TYR A 168 2.53 -4.12 -8.98
C TYR A 168 1.19 -4.40 -9.66
N GLY A 169 0.97 -3.84 -10.84
CA GLY A 169 -0.22 -4.08 -11.65
C GLY A 169 -0.95 -2.81 -12.10
N PRO A 170 -2.16 -2.93 -12.63
CA PRO A 170 -2.92 -1.83 -13.19
C PRO A 170 -3.08 -0.62 -12.25
N ASN A 171 -2.98 0.58 -12.79
CA ASN A 171 -3.01 1.86 -12.08
C ASN A 171 -1.78 2.15 -11.19
N GLN A 172 -0.70 1.36 -11.28
CA GLN A 172 0.54 1.68 -10.57
C GLN A 172 1.17 2.99 -11.07
N ILE A 173 1.95 3.63 -10.18
CA ILE A 173 2.61 4.88 -10.53
C ILE A 173 3.86 4.55 -11.35
N SER A 174 3.92 5.01 -12.60
CA SER A 174 5.01 4.74 -13.54
C SER A 174 6.01 5.88 -13.72
N THR A 175 5.63 7.11 -13.35
CA THR A 175 6.47 8.31 -13.50
C THR A 175 6.53 9.14 -12.23
N GLY A 176 7.63 9.89 -12.07
CA GLY A 176 7.84 10.77 -10.92
C GLY A 176 8.38 10.06 -9.66
N PRO A 177 8.58 10.83 -8.57
CA PRO A 177 9.28 10.34 -7.37
C PRO A 177 8.59 9.20 -6.64
N MET A 178 7.28 9.07 -6.82
CA MET A 178 6.47 8.06 -6.14
C MET A 178 6.24 6.79 -6.98
N SER A 179 7.01 6.60 -8.06
CA SER A 179 6.88 5.45 -8.97
C SER A 179 7.25 4.12 -8.32
N THR A 180 6.60 3.04 -8.74
CA THR A 180 6.99 1.66 -8.42
C THR A 180 8.11 1.20 -9.37
N VAL A 181 8.90 0.22 -8.97
CA VAL A 181 9.98 -0.28 -9.84
C VAL A 181 9.42 -0.90 -11.12
N ILE A 182 8.33 -1.68 -11.02
CA ILE A 182 7.68 -2.27 -12.20
C ILE A 182 7.09 -1.16 -13.09
N GLY A 183 6.40 -0.18 -12.52
CA GLY A 183 5.86 0.94 -13.28
C GLY A 183 6.92 1.78 -13.99
N ILE A 184 8.11 1.96 -13.37
CA ILE A 184 9.25 2.62 -14.03
C ILE A 184 9.69 1.79 -15.25
N PHE A 185 9.83 0.46 -15.10
CA PHE A 185 10.26 -0.42 -16.18
C PHE A 185 9.24 -0.45 -17.32
N GLU A 186 7.94 -0.53 -17.02
CA GLU A 186 6.87 -0.44 -18.01
C GLU A 186 6.93 0.87 -18.80
N TYR A 187 7.05 2.00 -18.10
CA TYR A 187 7.17 3.32 -18.74
C TYR A 187 8.41 3.39 -19.63
N GLN A 188 9.54 2.91 -19.15
CA GLN A 188 10.79 2.92 -19.91
C GLN A 188 10.72 2.01 -21.13
N PHE A 189 10.11 0.83 -21.00
CA PHE A 189 9.91 -0.12 -22.10
C PHE A 189 9.06 0.49 -23.22
N ILE A 190 7.86 1.01 -22.89
CA ILE A 190 6.96 1.65 -23.87
C ILE A 190 7.66 2.81 -24.61
N ASN A 191 8.48 3.58 -23.89
CA ASN A 191 9.21 4.73 -24.46
C ASN A 191 10.57 4.34 -25.08
N ARG A 192 10.83 3.04 -25.26
CA ARG A 192 12.10 2.51 -25.86
C ARG A 192 13.35 3.03 -25.16
N LYS A 193 13.28 3.28 -23.84
CA LYS A 193 14.39 3.74 -23.00
C LYS A 193 15.06 2.57 -22.30
N PRO A 194 16.36 2.63 -22.02
CA PRO A 194 17.01 1.64 -21.18
C PRO A 194 16.38 1.58 -19.80
N LEU A 195 16.20 0.37 -19.24
CA LEU A 195 15.70 0.19 -17.89
C LEU A 195 16.75 0.63 -16.87
N THR A 196 16.36 1.48 -15.92
CA THR A 196 17.27 2.02 -14.92
C THR A 196 17.26 1.19 -13.64
N ILE A 197 18.43 0.70 -13.23
CA ILE A 197 18.61 -0.11 -12.02
C ILE A 197 19.56 0.60 -11.06
N VAL A 198 19.15 0.76 -9.80
CA VAL A 198 20.04 1.24 -8.73
C VAL A 198 21.04 0.14 -8.38
N LYS A 199 22.36 0.47 -8.41
CA LYS A 199 23.44 -0.48 -8.06
C LYS A 199 23.23 -1.07 -6.65
N PRO A 200 23.57 -2.36 -6.47
CA PRO A 200 24.17 -3.30 -7.42
C PRO A 200 23.14 -4.01 -8.33
N GLY A 201 21.83 -3.87 -8.13
CA GLY A 201 20.78 -4.59 -8.84
C GLY A 201 20.47 -6.00 -8.31
N THR A 202 21.32 -6.51 -7.41
CA THR A 202 21.17 -7.83 -6.79
C THR A 202 20.21 -7.85 -5.59
N GLN A 203 19.76 -6.65 -5.14
CA GLN A 203 18.78 -6.56 -4.06
C GLN A 203 17.50 -7.28 -4.43
N THR A 204 17.08 -8.24 -3.59
CA THR A 204 15.94 -9.08 -3.86
C THR A 204 14.63 -8.50 -3.29
N ARG A 205 13.53 -8.74 -3.97
CA ARG A 205 12.18 -8.33 -3.56
C ARG A 205 11.19 -9.45 -3.85
N ARG A 206 10.15 -9.52 -3.02
CA ARG A 206 8.94 -10.28 -3.31
C ARG A 206 7.91 -9.32 -3.88
N PHE A 207 7.37 -9.65 -5.02
CA PHE A 207 6.40 -8.84 -5.75
C PHE A 207 5.01 -9.46 -5.63
N THR A 208 3.98 -8.64 -5.43
CA THR A 208 2.60 -9.10 -5.28
C THR A 208 1.71 -8.34 -6.24
N HIS A 209 0.88 -9.06 -7.00
CA HIS A 209 -0.07 -8.40 -7.89
C HIS A 209 -1.13 -7.63 -7.08
N ILE A 210 -1.60 -6.53 -7.65
CA ILE A 210 -2.58 -5.66 -7.00
C ILE A 210 -3.89 -6.40 -6.69
N ASP A 211 -4.37 -7.25 -7.58
CA ASP A 211 -5.62 -7.99 -7.38
C ASP A 211 -5.52 -8.96 -6.19
N ASP A 212 -4.39 -9.67 -6.06
CA ASP A 212 -4.13 -10.52 -4.89
C ASP A 212 -4.08 -9.68 -3.60
N THR A 213 -3.50 -8.48 -3.68
CA THR A 213 -3.39 -7.56 -2.53
C THR A 213 -4.75 -7.06 -2.07
N VAL A 214 -5.58 -6.56 -2.98
CA VAL A 214 -6.90 -6.02 -2.60
C VAL A 214 -7.89 -7.11 -2.22
N GLU A 215 -7.74 -8.33 -2.75
CA GLU A 215 -8.52 -9.50 -2.33
C GLU A 215 -8.26 -9.86 -0.86
N VAL A 216 -7.00 -9.83 -0.42
CA VAL A 216 -6.67 -10.04 1.00
C VAL A 216 -7.20 -8.91 1.87
N CYS A 217 -7.15 -7.65 1.40
CA CYS A 217 -7.77 -6.52 2.11
C CYS A 217 -9.28 -6.73 2.32
N TYR A 218 -9.98 -7.16 1.26
CA TYR A 218 -11.41 -7.45 1.31
C TYR A 218 -11.72 -8.60 2.27
N ASN A 219 -10.98 -9.70 2.20
CA ASN A 219 -11.19 -10.87 3.03
C ASN A 219 -10.91 -10.59 4.52
N ALA A 220 -9.83 -9.85 4.83
CA ALA A 220 -9.52 -9.40 6.18
C ALA A 220 -10.66 -8.54 6.76
N TRP A 221 -11.17 -7.61 5.96
CA TRP A 221 -12.31 -6.78 6.35
C TRP A 221 -13.58 -7.61 6.58
N LYS A 222 -13.91 -8.53 5.65
CA LYS A 222 -15.12 -9.37 5.70
C LYS A 222 -15.09 -10.33 6.89
N ASN A 223 -13.96 -11.01 7.11
CA ASN A 223 -13.82 -12.04 8.15
C ASN A 223 -13.80 -11.44 9.57
N ASN A 224 -13.38 -10.18 9.72
CA ASN A 224 -13.47 -9.43 10.98
C ASN A 224 -12.81 -10.12 12.18
N LEU A 225 -11.61 -10.68 11.98
CA LEU A 225 -10.92 -11.49 12.99
C LEU A 225 -9.97 -10.68 13.89
N CYS A 226 -9.79 -9.38 13.60
CA CYS A 226 -8.84 -8.49 14.30
C CYS A 226 -7.42 -9.06 14.33
N ARG A 227 -6.89 -9.42 13.15
CA ARG A 227 -5.61 -10.13 12.98
C ARG A 227 -4.66 -9.40 12.02
N HIS A 228 -3.48 -9.97 11.91
CA HIS A 228 -2.46 -9.54 10.97
C HIS A 228 -2.46 -10.48 9.76
N TYR A 229 -2.29 -9.92 8.56
CA TYR A 229 -2.24 -10.63 7.29
C TYR A 229 -0.99 -10.23 6.53
N SER A 230 -0.32 -11.16 5.88
CA SER A 230 0.71 -10.86 4.91
C SER A 230 0.30 -11.42 3.55
N ILE A 231 0.51 -10.63 2.50
CA ILE A 231 0.30 -11.04 1.12
C ILE A 231 1.58 -10.85 0.31
N THR A 232 2.15 -11.94 -0.18
CA THR A 232 3.42 -11.91 -0.89
C THR A 232 3.51 -13.03 -1.93
N SER A 233 4.48 -12.96 -2.85
CA SER A 233 4.86 -14.09 -3.71
C SER A 233 5.70 -15.10 -2.93
N LYS A 234 5.59 -16.38 -3.25
CA LYS A 234 6.51 -17.42 -2.76
C LYS A 234 7.94 -17.18 -3.26
N LYS A 235 8.08 -16.69 -4.50
CA LYS A 235 9.36 -16.41 -5.15
C LYS A 235 9.80 -14.97 -4.93
N SER A 236 11.08 -14.77 -4.63
CA SER A 236 11.75 -13.47 -4.67
C SER A 236 12.55 -13.35 -5.96
N TYR A 237 12.70 -12.11 -6.43
CA TYR A 237 13.50 -11.78 -7.59
C TYR A 237 14.44 -10.64 -7.23
N SER A 238 15.66 -10.67 -7.73
CA SER A 238 16.52 -9.49 -7.75
C SER A 238 15.99 -8.46 -8.76
N ILE A 239 16.35 -7.20 -8.57
CA ILE A 239 15.91 -6.14 -9.50
C ILE A 239 16.46 -6.38 -10.92
N ILE A 240 17.69 -6.92 -11.01
CA ILE A 240 18.28 -7.26 -12.31
C ILE A 240 17.56 -8.42 -12.99
N GLU A 241 17.10 -9.47 -12.25
CA GLU A 241 16.29 -10.54 -12.82
C GLU A 241 14.97 -10.00 -13.37
N VAL A 242 14.33 -9.09 -12.66
CA VAL A 242 13.08 -8.46 -13.13
C VAL A 242 13.33 -7.63 -14.39
N ALA A 243 14.39 -6.84 -14.45
CA ALA A 243 14.72 -6.06 -15.64
C ALA A 243 15.03 -6.93 -16.85
N LYS A 244 15.72 -8.06 -16.65
CA LYS A 244 15.99 -9.03 -17.72
C LYS A 244 14.72 -9.64 -18.32
N MET A 245 13.60 -9.71 -17.57
CA MET A 245 12.31 -10.18 -18.11
C MET A 245 11.77 -9.31 -19.23
N PHE A 246 12.12 -8.01 -19.27
CA PHE A 246 11.71 -7.07 -20.31
C PHE A 246 12.55 -7.16 -21.59
N ASN A 247 13.63 -7.93 -21.59
CA ASN A 247 14.51 -8.15 -22.75
C ASN A 247 14.95 -6.84 -23.43
N THR A 248 15.39 -5.83 -22.68
CA THR A 248 15.86 -4.53 -23.21
C THR A 248 17.14 -4.05 -22.52
N LYS A 249 17.74 -2.98 -23.04
CA LYS A 249 18.98 -2.42 -22.50
C LYS A 249 18.80 -1.99 -21.04
N ILE A 250 19.85 -2.16 -20.23
CA ILE A 250 19.89 -1.80 -18.81
C ILE A 250 20.93 -0.71 -18.58
N LYS A 251 20.56 0.31 -17.79
CA LYS A 251 21.45 1.38 -17.33
C LYS A 251 21.51 1.39 -15.81
N TYR A 252 22.70 1.41 -15.25
CA TYR A 252 22.87 1.44 -13.78
C TYR A 252 22.92 2.88 -13.27
N LEU A 253 22.19 3.10 -12.16
CA LEU A 253 22.21 4.32 -11.37
C LEU A 253 23.06 4.13 -10.11
N ASN A 254 23.51 5.23 -9.50
CA ASN A 254 24.23 5.19 -8.24
C ASN A 254 23.39 4.63 -7.08
N LYS A 255 24.06 4.10 -6.05
CA LYS A 255 23.43 3.63 -4.81
C LYS A 255 22.61 4.75 -4.15
N ARG A 256 21.54 4.36 -3.43
CA ARG A 256 20.66 5.27 -2.70
C ARG A 256 20.59 4.88 -1.23
N PRO A 257 20.41 5.84 -0.29
CA PRO A 257 20.19 5.52 1.12
C PRO A 257 18.90 4.71 1.33
N GLY A 258 18.89 3.88 2.39
CA GLY A 258 17.74 3.06 2.76
C GLY A 258 17.51 1.82 1.88
N GLU A 259 18.39 1.52 0.91
CA GLU A 259 18.28 0.30 0.10
C GLU A 259 18.51 -0.95 0.96
N ARG A 260 17.56 -1.87 0.92
CA ARG A 260 17.68 -3.19 1.54
C ARG A 260 18.20 -4.19 0.52
N TYR A 261 19.22 -4.94 0.87
CA TYR A 261 19.82 -5.92 -0.03
C TYR A 261 19.06 -7.24 -0.09
N VAL A 262 18.35 -7.61 0.97
CA VAL A 262 17.59 -8.85 1.06
C VAL A 262 16.10 -8.54 1.18
N SER A 263 15.23 -9.31 0.49
CA SER A 263 13.79 -9.19 0.68
C SER A 263 13.43 -9.49 2.13
N ALA A 264 12.46 -8.76 2.68
CA ALA A 264 11.91 -9.09 3.98
C ALA A 264 11.43 -10.55 3.95
N LEU A 265 12.17 -11.43 4.60
CA LEU A 265 11.81 -12.83 4.70
C LEU A 265 10.58 -12.94 5.58
N THR A 266 9.58 -13.65 5.08
CA THR A 266 8.39 -14.06 5.85
C THR A 266 8.69 -15.15 6.90
N LYS A 267 9.94 -15.49 7.15
CA LYS A 267 10.34 -16.18 8.38
C LYS A 267 10.27 -15.17 9.54
N MET A 268 9.04 -14.72 9.74
CA MET A 268 8.75 -14.01 10.97
C MET A 268 8.40 -15.04 12.02
N ASN A 269 9.24 -15.11 13.03
CA ASN A 269 8.85 -15.54 14.36
C ASN A 269 7.87 -14.52 15.03
N LEU A 270 7.12 -13.79 14.21
CA LEU A 270 5.94 -13.13 14.68
C LEU A 270 4.91 -14.23 14.80
N SER A 271 4.95 -14.88 15.96
CA SER A 271 3.89 -15.68 16.55
C SER A 271 2.76 -16.09 15.59
N ASN A 272 2.01 -17.10 15.86
CA ASN A 272 0.78 -17.58 15.20
C ASN A 272 -0.29 -16.50 14.86
N LYS A 273 0.06 -15.20 14.96
CA LYS A 273 -0.81 -14.04 14.74
C LYS A 273 -0.89 -13.56 13.28
N ILE A 274 0.06 -13.94 12.41
CA ILE A 274 0.04 -13.49 11.01
C ILE A 274 -0.46 -14.60 10.09
N TYR A 275 -1.59 -14.33 9.44
CA TYR A 275 -2.10 -15.16 8.35
C TYR A 275 -1.32 -14.87 7.08
N LYS A 276 -0.55 -15.87 6.64
CA LYS A 276 0.26 -15.79 5.42
C LYS A 276 -0.60 -16.12 4.21
N HIS A 277 -0.71 -15.17 3.29
CA HIS A 277 -1.30 -15.38 1.98
C HIS A 277 -0.23 -15.31 0.91
N TYR A 278 -0.39 -16.11 -0.13
CA TYR A 278 0.48 -16.08 -1.29
C TYR A 278 -0.31 -15.65 -2.52
N GLY A 279 0.26 -14.70 -3.27
CA GLY A 279 -0.31 -14.23 -4.53
C GLY A 279 -0.36 -15.37 -5.56
N LYS A 280 -1.41 -15.36 -6.36
CA LYS A 280 -1.67 -16.32 -7.43
C LYS A 280 -1.12 -15.85 -8.78
N ILE A 281 -1.08 -14.53 -8.97
CA ILE A 281 -0.66 -13.91 -10.24
C ILE A 281 0.87 -13.80 -10.27
N SER A 282 1.46 -14.45 -11.27
CA SER A 282 2.91 -14.51 -11.46
C SER A 282 3.43 -13.19 -12.04
N LEU A 283 4.52 -12.64 -11.45
CA LEU A 283 5.19 -11.47 -12.00
C LEU A 283 5.72 -11.71 -13.42
N ARG A 284 6.26 -12.90 -13.68
CA ARG A 284 6.78 -13.25 -15.02
C ARG A 284 5.67 -13.23 -16.07
N ASN A 285 4.53 -13.87 -15.78
CA ASN A 285 3.41 -13.90 -16.72
C ASN A 285 2.86 -12.50 -16.97
N TYR A 286 2.69 -11.70 -15.90
CA TYR A 286 2.26 -10.31 -16.02
C TYR A 286 3.19 -9.48 -16.93
N ILE A 287 4.53 -9.60 -16.75
CA ILE A 287 5.48 -8.87 -17.59
C ILE A 287 5.44 -9.40 -19.04
N SER A 288 5.33 -10.71 -19.23
CA SER A 288 5.20 -11.31 -20.56
C SER A 288 3.96 -10.80 -21.31
N GLU A 289 2.80 -10.79 -20.65
CA GLU A 289 1.55 -10.24 -21.20
C GLU A 289 1.68 -8.75 -21.50
N PHE A 290 2.32 -7.98 -20.59
CA PHE A 290 2.58 -6.56 -20.79
C PHE A 290 3.42 -6.31 -22.04
N ILE A 291 4.50 -7.05 -22.23
CA ILE A 291 5.36 -6.95 -23.41
C ILE A 291 4.55 -7.25 -24.67
N ASN A 292 3.85 -8.38 -24.72
CA ASN A 292 3.07 -8.80 -25.89
C ASN A 292 2.00 -7.78 -26.29
N ASN A 293 1.45 -7.04 -25.33
CA ASN A 293 0.43 -6.02 -25.59
C ASN A 293 1.03 -4.65 -26.01
N ASN A 294 2.36 -4.47 -25.94
CA ASN A 294 3.04 -3.17 -26.19
C ASN A 294 4.21 -3.28 -27.20
N THR A 295 4.42 -4.43 -27.83
CA THR A 295 5.30 -4.64 -28.99
C THR A 295 4.48 -4.68 -30.25
#